data_3b084f073e837d97fe4a5e852ed82ffb
#
_entry.id   3b084f073e837d97fe4a5e852ed82ffb
#
_cell.length_a   1.000
_cell.length_b   1.000
_cell.length_c   1.000
_cell.angle_alpha   90.00
_cell.angle_beta   90.00
_cell.angle_gamma   90.00
#
_symmetry.space_group_name_H-M   'P 1'
#
loop_
_entity.id
_entity.type
_entity.pdbx_description
1 polymer ?
#
loop_
_entity_poly.entity_id
_entity_poly.type
_entity_poly.pdbx_seq_one_letter_code
_entity_poly.pdbx_strand_id
1 'polypeptide(L)'
;TDVADTFQLTDAINQAISQVGFVFGRNSGPDYLCIEPFVDSPDGIRNLILAAEAVLGAGVLAAVLGMVRDREEIVCHLKNTILFLGFIALCIGSSSVTIRVEMRWVYVAYAAALLFFAYLSRVIGKAGILVLLYGCLIFPVETYYRDNWDNLYLWAPQSQYNSLEEKTYGTYGDDIFDKEIYIIGKDFEISDFNAETFLKVYAKGKTKVPKLQFIDSDMDLKEITDNMVILCEDPEPNVYN
;
A
#
# COMPACT_ATOMS: atom_id res chain seq x y z
N THR A 1 -10.08 2.82 -20.40
CA THR A 1 -10.98 1.62 -20.28
C THR A 1 -12.09 1.99 -19.33
N ASP A 2 -13.32 1.89 -19.84
CA ASP A 2 -14.50 2.23 -19.05
C ASP A 2 -14.71 1.12 -17.99
N VAL A 3 -14.72 1.47 -16.71
CA VAL A 3 -14.88 0.51 -15.60
C VAL A 3 -16.18 -0.26 -15.73
N ALA A 4 -17.20 0.35 -16.34
CA ALA A 4 -18.49 -0.28 -16.58
C ALA A 4 -18.43 -1.47 -17.55
N ASP A 5 -17.52 -1.44 -18.53
CA ASP A 5 -17.39 -2.48 -19.56
C ASP A 5 -16.61 -3.71 -19.07
N THR A 6 -15.88 -3.58 -17.96
CA THR A 6 -15.01 -4.64 -17.39
C THR A 6 -15.51 -5.18 -16.06
N PHE A 7 -16.59 -4.63 -15.51
CA PHE A 7 -17.11 -5.03 -14.21
C PHE A 7 -17.65 -6.46 -14.21
N GLN A 8 -17.07 -7.30 -13.34
CA GLN A 8 -17.58 -8.65 -13.04
C GLN A 8 -17.91 -8.73 -11.54
N LEU A 9 -19.12 -9.17 -11.24
CA LEU A 9 -19.58 -9.32 -9.85
C LEU A 9 -18.68 -10.26 -9.03
N THR A 10 -18.15 -11.32 -9.68
CA THR A 10 -17.24 -12.27 -9.05
C THR A 10 -15.96 -11.58 -8.58
N ASP A 11 -15.41 -10.69 -9.40
CA ASP A 11 -14.18 -9.96 -9.06
C ASP A 11 -14.42 -8.98 -7.91
N ALA A 12 -15.57 -8.29 -7.91
CA ALA A 12 -15.95 -7.41 -6.82
C ALA A 12 -16.11 -8.16 -5.49
N ILE A 13 -16.67 -9.39 -5.52
CA ILE A 13 -16.78 -10.24 -4.32
C ILE A 13 -15.39 -10.68 -3.84
N ASN A 14 -14.51 -11.13 -4.74
CA ASN A 14 -13.15 -11.53 -4.40
C ASN A 14 -12.35 -10.35 -3.82
N GLN A 15 -12.49 -9.16 -4.41
CA GLN A 15 -11.88 -7.95 -3.90
C GLN A 15 -12.42 -7.57 -2.52
N ALA A 16 -13.72 -7.70 -2.27
CA ALA A 16 -14.31 -7.47 -0.96
C ALA A 16 -13.75 -8.44 0.10
N ILE A 17 -13.62 -9.72 -0.24
CA ILE A 17 -13.02 -10.73 0.64
C ILE A 17 -11.56 -10.39 0.95
N SER A 18 -10.77 -10.01 -0.05
CA SER A 18 -9.39 -9.58 0.14
C SER A 18 -9.29 -8.36 1.06
N GLN A 19 -10.16 -7.36 0.90
CA GLN A 19 -10.17 -6.17 1.74
C GLN A 19 -10.57 -6.49 3.19
N VAL A 20 -11.52 -7.42 3.41
CA VAL A 20 -11.82 -7.92 4.75
C VAL A 20 -10.57 -8.58 5.36
N GLY A 21 -9.83 -9.38 4.58
CA GLY A 21 -8.56 -9.94 5.00
C GLY A 21 -7.56 -8.86 5.45
N PHE A 22 -7.41 -7.79 4.68
CA PHE A 22 -6.52 -6.67 5.04
C PHE A 22 -6.89 -5.98 6.34
N VAL A 23 -8.18 -5.80 6.62
CA VAL A 23 -8.63 -5.22 7.90
C VAL A 23 -8.14 -6.03 9.09
N PHE A 24 -7.97 -7.33 8.91
CA PHE A 24 -7.49 -8.26 9.94
C PHE A 24 -6.00 -8.62 9.81
N GLY A 25 -5.24 -7.92 8.98
CA GLY A 25 -3.79 -8.12 8.83
C GLY A 25 -3.38 -9.21 7.83
N ARG A 26 -4.33 -9.79 7.08
CA ARG A 26 -4.01 -10.76 6.02
C ARG A 26 -3.93 -10.08 4.67
N ASN A 27 -2.73 -9.89 4.19
CA ASN A 27 -2.53 -9.54 2.80
C ASN A 27 -2.67 -10.82 1.94
N SER A 28 -3.70 -10.88 1.11
CA SER A 28 -3.92 -11.98 0.16
C SER A 28 -3.71 -11.54 -1.29
N GLY A 29 -3.31 -10.30 -1.46
CA GLY A 29 -3.25 -9.68 -2.76
C GLY A 29 -1.93 -9.85 -3.49
N PRO A 30 -1.88 -9.41 -4.73
CA PRO A 30 -0.65 -9.35 -5.49
C PRO A 30 0.33 -8.32 -4.92
N ASP A 31 1.59 -8.48 -5.23
CA ASP A 31 2.75 -7.73 -4.71
C ASP A 31 2.63 -6.20 -4.83
N TYR A 32 1.84 -5.71 -5.80
CA TYR A 32 1.62 -4.26 -5.97
C TYR A 32 0.87 -3.59 -4.79
N LEU A 33 0.43 -4.35 -3.80
CA LEU A 33 -0.15 -3.81 -2.57
C LEU A 33 0.90 -3.39 -1.52
N CYS A 34 2.15 -3.45 -1.86
CA CYS A 34 3.29 -2.95 -1.06
C CYS A 34 3.56 -3.69 0.25
N ILE A 35 3.00 -4.88 0.42
CA ILE A 35 3.23 -5.72 1.61
C ILE A 35 3.39 -7.17 1.14
N GLU A 36 4.36 -7.87 1.71
CA GLU A 36 4.56 -9.30 1.48
C GLU A 36 3.25 -10.08 1.72
N PRO A 37 2.84 -10.98 0.81
CA PRO A 37 1.65 -11.79 1.00
C PRO A 37 1.70 -12.58 2.31
N PHE A 38 0.56 -12.72 2.99
CA PHE A 38 0.47 -13.44 4.26
C PHE A 38 1.04 -14.87 4.18
N VAL A 39 0.88 -15.53 3.03
CA VAL A 39 1.36 -16.91 2.82
C VAL A 39 2.89 -17.00 2.75
N ASP A 40 3.55 -15.95 2.33
CA ASP A 40 5.00 -15.88 2.16
C ASP A 40 5.69 -15.31 3.40
N SER A 41 4.93 -14.68 4.30
CA SER A 41 5.46 -14.15 5.56
C SER A 41 6.00 -15.25 6.48
N PRO A 42 7.03 -14.97 7.28
CA PRO A 42 7.60 -15.93 8.23
C PRO A 42 6.56 -16.50 9.21
N ASP A 43 6.73 -17.75 9.59
CA ASP A 43 5.81 -18.45 10.50
C ASP A 43 5.51 -17.67 11.79
N GLY A 44 6.52 -17.01 12.37
CA GLY A 44 6.35 -16.18 13.56
C GLY A 44 5.37 -15.03 13.35
N ILE A 45 5.48 -14.35 12.21
CA ILE A 45 4.61 -13.22 11.83
C ILE A 45 3.19 -13.72 11.54
N ARG A 46 3.05 -14.81 10.77
CA ARG A 46 1.75 -15.45 10.53
C ARG A 46 1.05 -15.84 11.83
N ASN A 47 1.77 -16.46 12.76
CA ASN A 47 1.21 -16.85 14.04
C ASN A 47 0.77 -15.66 14.90
N LEU A 48 1.49 -14.53 14.86
CA LEU A 48 1.07 -13.30 15.54
C LEU A 48 -0.23 -12.74 14.96
N ILE A 49 -0.37 -12.72 13.62
CA ILE A 49 -1.60 -12.29 12.94
C ILE A 49 -2.75 -13.21 13.33
N LEU A 50 -2.57 -14.53 13.26
CA LEU A 50 -3.59 -15.51 13.66
C LEU A 50 -3.98 -15.37 15.13
N ALA A 51 -3.01 -15.12 16.02
CA ALA A 51 -3.28 -14.87 17.43
C ALA A 51 -4.09 -13.57 17.64
N ALA A 52 -3.76 -12.51 16.91
CA ALA A 52 -4.51 -11.26 16.94
C ALA A 52 -5.98 -11.46 16.48
N GLU A 53 -6.18 -12.19 15.40
CA GLU A 53 -7.52 -12.55 14.91
C GLU A 53 -8.30 -13.40 15.94
N ALA A 54 -7.65 -14.38 16.58
CA ALA A 54 -8.26 -15.19 17.61
C ALA A 54 -8.68 -14.34 18.82
N VAL A 55 -7.85 -13.39 19.25
CA VAL A 55 -8.18 -12.43 20.32
C VAL A 55 -9.37 -11.58 19.94
N LEU A 56 -9.43 -11.08 18.72
CA LEU A 56 -10.57 -10.30 18.23
C LEU A 56 -11.84 -11.16 18.17
N GLY A 57 -11.75 -12.38 17.63
CA GLY A 57 -12.87 -13.32 17.56
C GLY A 57 -13.43 -13.67 18.95
N ALA A 58 -12.54 -13.97 19.90
CA ALA A 58 -12.93 -14.21 21.29
C ALA A 58 -13.59 -12.98 21.93
N GLY A 59 -13.05 -11.79 21.64
CA GLY A 59 -13.61 -10.52 22.10
C GLY A 59 -15.01 -10.24 21.54
N VAL A 60 -15.21 -10.48 20.26
CA VAL A 60 -16.53 -10.36 19.61
C VAL A 60 -17.52 -11.32 20.26
N LEU A 61 -17.13 -12.58 20.47
CA LEU A 61 -17.98 -13.58 21.11
C LEU A 61 -18.35 -13.15 22.55
N ALA A 62 -17.37 -12.70 23.34
CA ALA A 62 -17.61 -12.22 24.70
C ALA A 62 -18.54 -11.00 24.73
N ALA A 63 -18.41 -10.07 23.75
CA ALA A 63 -19.29 -8.92 23.62
C ALA A 63 -20.71 -9.33 23.26
N VAL A 64 -20.88 -10.27 22.33
CA VAL A 64 -22.22 -10.80 21.97
C VAL A 64 -22.89 -11.43 23.19
N LEU A 65 -22.17 -12.25 23.96
CA LEU A 65 -22.68 -12.82 25.20
C LEU A 65 -23.04 -11.76 26.24
N GLY A 66 -22.23 -10.69 26.35
CA GLY A 66 -22.52 -9.54 27.20
C GLY A 66 -23.79 -8.81 26.78
N MET A 67 -23.96 -8.53 25.48
CA MET A 67 -25.18 -7.88 24.93
C MET A 67 -26.41 -8.70 25.17
N VAL A 68 -26.37 -10.02 25.01
CA VAL A 68 -27.54 -10.91 25.26
C VAL A 68 -27.89 -10.93 26.72
N ARG A 69 -26.94 -10.78 27.62
CA ARG A 69 -27.14 -10.75 29.06
C ARG A 69 -27.75 -9.41 29.52
N ASP A 70 -27.41 -8.33 28.86
CA ASP A 70 -27.92 -7.00 29.13
C ASP A 70 -29.18 -6.72 28.27
N ARG A 71 -30.34 -7.20 28.74
CA ARG A 71 -31.58 -7.09 27.99
C ARG A 71 -32.10 -5.68 27.90
N GLU A 72 -31.73 -4.79 28.81
CA GLU A 72 -32.24 -3.42 28.86
C GLU A 72 -31.57 -2.57 27.72
N GLU A 73 -30.32 -2.80 27.43
CA GLU A 73 -29.58 -2.06 26.41
C GLU A 73 -29.43 -2.81 25.08
N ILE A 74 -29.94 -4.03 24.93
CA ILE A 74 -29.73 -4.87 23.75
C ILE A 74 -30.10 -4.17 22.43
N VAL A 75 -31.16 -3.37 22.43
CA VAL A 75 -31.58 -2.64 21.22
C VAL A 75 -30.57 -1.54 20.87
N CYS A 76 -29.98 -0.88 21.86
CA CYS A 76 -28.94 0.13 21.67
C CYS A 76 -27.66 -0.53 21.12
N HIS A 77 -27.25 -1.65 21.71
CA HIS A 77 -26.10 -2.41 21.26
C HIS A 77 -26.28 -2.92 19.83
N LEU A 78 -27.47 -3.43 19.49
CA LEU A 78 -27.75 -3.90 18.14
C LEU A 78 -27.69 -2.75 17.11
N LYS A 79 -28.27 -1.60 17.42
CA LYS A 79 -28.21 -0.41 16.56
C LYS A 79 -26.76 0.03 16.30
N ASN A 80 -25.95 0.12 17.35
CA ASN A 80 -24.56 0.52 17.23
C ASN A 80 -23.73 -0.50 16.42
N THR A 81 -23.95 -1.79 16.67
CA THR A 81 -23.31 -2.86 15.90
C THR A 81 -23.65 -2.79 14.43
N ILE A 82 -24.95 -2.64 14.10
CA ILE A 82 -25.41 -2.47 12.72
C ILE A 82 -24.78 -1.22 12.07
N LEU A 83 -24.69 -0.11 12.81
CA LEU A 83 -24.07 1.12 12.31
C LEU A 83 -22.59 0.90 11.95
N PHE A 84 -21.80 0.31 12.85
CA PHE A 84 -20.39 0.04 12.59
C PHE A 84 -20.19 -0.94 11.44
N LEU A 85 -20.87 -2.08 11.48
CA LEU A 85 -20.75 -3.11 10.44
C LEU A 85 -21.26 -2.60 9.08
N GLY A 86 -22.37 -1.85 9.07
CA GLY A 86 -22.91 -1.22 7.87
C GLY A 86 -21.94 -0.21 7.27
N PHE A 87 -21.32 0.62 8.10
CA PHE A 87 -20.32 1.58 7.63
C PHE A 87 -19.07 0.89 7.06
N ILE A 88 -18.53 -0.13 7.75
CA ILE A 88 -17.41 -0.93 7.27
C ILE A 88 -17.77 -1.60 5.94
N ALA A 89 -18.94 -2.21 5.84
CA ALA A 89 -19.42 -2.86 4.62
C ALA A 89 -19.59 -1.86 3.46
N LEU A 90 -20.04 -0.64 3.71
CA LEU A 90 -20.14 0.40 2.71
C LEU A 90 -18.73 0.85 2.22
N CYS A 91 -17.79 1.01 3.14
CA CYS A 91 -16.41 1.37 2.77
C CYS A 91 -15.77 0.28 1.90
N ILE A 92 -15.87 -0.99 2.30
CA ILE A 92 -15.34 -2.13 1.56
C ILE A 92 -16.08 -2.29 0.23
N GLY A 93 -17.42 -2.22 0.24
CA GLY A 93 -18.23 -2.38 -0.97
C GLY A 93 -17.95 -1.31 -2.01
N SER A 94 -17.77 -0.05 -1.60
CA SER A 94 -17.47 1.04 -2.53
C SER A 94 -16.09 0.90 -3.18
N SER A 95 -15.10 0.37 -2.46
CA SER A 95 -13.77 0.15 -3.00
C SER A 95 -13.62 -1.16 -3.79
N SER A 96 -14.52 -2.12 -3.58
CA SER A 96 -14.49 -3.42 -4.27
C SER A 96 -14.99 -3.38 -5.71
N VAL A 97 -15.70 -2.32 -6.10
CA VAL A 97 -16.17 -2.14 -7.49
C VAL A 97 -15.14 -1.49 -8.41
N THR A 98 -13.93 -1.29 -7.93
CA THR A 98 -12.82 -0.71 -8.68
C THR A 98 -12.07 -1.78 -9.46
N ILE A 99 -11.20 -1.36 -10.38
CA ILE A 99 -10.42 -2.28 -11.24
C ILE A 99 -9.33 -3.06 -10.49
N ARG A 100 -8.95 -2.60 -9.30
CA ARG A 100 -7.94 -3.25 -8.43
C ARG A 100 -8.16 -2.86 -6.98
N VAL A 101 -7.64 -3.67 -6.06
CA VAL A 101 -7.62 -3.36 -4.63
C VAL A 101 -6.34 -2.59 -4.29
N GLU A 102 -6.47 -1.53 -3.51
CA GLU A 102 -5.31 -0.81 -2.96
C GLU A 102 -5.44 -0.67 -1.44
N MET A 103 -4.34 -0.87 -0.72
CA MET A 103 -4.29 -0.77 0.75
C MET A 103 -4.82 0.57 1.28
N ARG A 104 -4.55 1.67 0.57
CA ARG A 104 -5.03 3.02 0.96
C ARG A 104 -6.56 3.12 1.02
N TRP A 105 -7.29 2.30 0.29
CA TRP A 105 -8.77 2.33 0.33
C TRP A 105 -9.36 1.59 1.53
N VAL A 106 -8.57 0.69 2.12
CA VAL A 106 -8.98 -0.06 3.31
C VAL A 106 -8.80 0.75 4.59
N TYR A 107 -8.05 1.86 4.54
CA TYR A 107 -7.71 2.66 5.71
C TYR A 107 -8.93 3.09 6.53
N VAL A 108 -10.00 3.57 5.88
CA VAL A 108 -11.22 4.03 6.57
C VAL A 108 -11.97 2.86 7.22
N ALA A 109 -12.07 1.72 6.51
CA ALA A 109 -12.67 0.50 7.04
C ALA A 109 -11.89 -0.03 8.25
N TYR A 110 -10.56 0.01 8.20
CA TYR A 110 -9.69 -0.39 9.31
C TYR A 110 -9.86 0.53 10.52
N ALA A 111 -9.88 1.84 10.35
CA ALA A 111 -10.13 2.79 11.43
C ALA A 111 -11.52 2.56 12.09
N ALA A 112 -12.55 2.32 11.28
CA ALA A 112 -13.89 2.00 11.78
C ALA A 112 -13.91 0.66 12.54
N ALA A 113 -13.16 -0.35 12.10
CA ALA A 113 -13.02 -1.62 12.80
C ALA A 113 -12.35 -1.45 14.17
N LEU A 114 -11.30 -0.64 14.27
CA LEU A 114 -10.67 -0.33 15.57
C LEU A 114 -11.62 0.37 16.53
N LEU A 115 -12.42 1.32 16.04
CA LEU A 115 -13.46 1.98 16.85
C LEU A 115 -14.53 0.99 17.28
N PHE A 116 -14.91 0.05 16.41
CA PHE A 116 -15.84 -1.01 16.76
C PHE A 116 -15.28 -1.93 17.85
N PHE A 117 -14.00 -2.32 17.77
CA PHE A 117 -13.37 -3.12 18.82
C PHE A 117 -13.26 -2.37 20.15
N ALA A 118 -13.02 -1.07 20.12
CA ALA A 118 -13.08 -0.23 21.32
C ALA A 118 -14.48 -0.21 21.94
N TYR A 119 -15.53 -0.11 21.12
CA TYR A 119 -16.91 -0.22 21.55
C TYR A 119 -17.21 -1.59 22.16
N LEU A 120 -16.81 -2.70 21.52
CA LEU A 120 -16.99 -4.05 22.04
C LEU A 120 -16.26 -4.24 23.39
N SER A 121 -15.05 -3.69 23.53
CA SER A 121 -14.31 -3.69 24.79
C SER A 121 -15.10 -3.03 25.93
N ARG A 122 -15.82 -1.95 25.63
CA ARG A 122 -16.69 -1.27 26.60
C ARG A 122 -17.87 -2.17 27.00
N VAL A 123 -18.51 -2.84 26.03
CA VAL A 123 -19.63 -3.78 26.29
C VAL A 123 -19.21 -4.93 27.20
N ILE A 124 -17.97 -5.43 27.07
CA ILE A 124 -17.41 -6.46 27.95
C ILE A 124 -17.12 -5.91 29.36
N GLY A 125 -17.21 -4.62 29.58
CA GLY A 125 -16.86 -3.95 30.85
C GLY A 125 -15.34 -3.84 31.09
N LYS A 126 -14.54 -4.07 30.08
CA LYS A 126 -13.07 -4.02 30.07
C LYS A 126 -12.61 -2.99 29.03
N ALA A 127 -12.87 -1.71 29.31
CA ALA A 127 -12.61 -0.64 28.37
C ALA A 127 -11.18 -0.72 27.76
N GLY A 128 -11.13 -0.81 26.43
CA GLY A 128 -9.88 -0.79 25.67
C GLY A 128 -9.06 -2.08 25.65
N ILE A 129 -9.43 -3.11 26.40
CA ILE A 129 -8.59 -4.33 26.52
C ILE A 129 -8.40 -5.05 25.17
N LEU A 130 -9.42 -5.10 24.34
CA LEU A 130 -9.31 -5.74 23.01
C LEU A 130 -8.35 -4.97 22.10
N VAL A 131 -8.45 -3.64 22.14
CA VAL A 131 -7.56 -2.77 21.34
C VAL A 131 -6.13 -2.89 21.82
N LEU A 132 -5.93 -2.93 23.16
CA LEU A 132 -4.60 -3.10 23.73
C LEU A 132 -3.97 -4.45 23.37
N LEU A 133 -4.72 -5.54 23.54
CA LEU A 133 -4.23 -6.89 23.21
C LEU A 133 -3.93 -7.04 21.71
N TYR A 134 -4.84 -6.52 20.86
CA TYR A 134 -4.61 -6.50 19.43
C TYR A 134 -3.36 -5.70 19.08
N GLY A 135 -3.23 -4.49 19.64
CA GLY A 135 -2.05 -3.65 19.42
C GLY A 135 -0.73 -4.32 19.85
N CYS A 136 -0.71 -5.02 20.99
CA CYS A 136 0.47 -5.76 21.44
C CYS A 136 0.87 -6.90 20.50
N LEU A 137 -0.10 -7.54 19.82
CA LEU A 137 0.16 -8.63 18.88
C LEU A 137 0.54 -8.11 17.49
N ILE A 138 -0.06 -6.98 17.05
CA ILE A 138 0.18 -6.40 15.73
C ILE A 138 1.45 -5.54 15.70
N PHE A 139 1.87 -4.94 16.82
CA PHE A 139 3.07 -4.12 16.86
C PHE A 139 4.35 -4.82 16.37
N PRO A 140 4.64 -6.09 16.77
CA PRO A 140 5.77 -6.83 16.21
C PRO A 140 5.63 -7.10 14.70
N VAL A 141 4.41 -7.28 14.20
CA VAL A 141 4.12 -7.47 12.76
C VAL A 141 4.44 -6.18 11.99
N GLU A 142 3.96 -5.04 12.48
CA GLU A 142 4.29 -3.73 11.91
C GLU A 142 5.80 -3.47 11.91
N THR A 143 6.47 -3.81 13.02
CA THR A 143 7.94 -3.66 13.13
C THR A 143 8.64 -4.52 12.08
N TYR A 144 8.21 -5.77 11.92
CA TYR A 144 8.77 -6.67 10.90
C TYR A 144 8.63 -6.07 9.50
N TYR A 145 7.44 -5.65 9.10
CA TYR A 145 7.22 -5.07 7.77
C TYR A 145 7.97 -3.76 7.57
N ARG A 146 8.06 -2.93 8.59
CA ARG A 146 8.85 -1.70 8.53
C ARG A 146 10.34 -1.97 8.37
N ASP A 147 10.89 -2.95 9.10
CA ASP A 147 12.31 -3.28 9.08
C ASP A 147 12.71 -4.07 7.81
N ASN A 148 11.72 -4.67 7.11
CA ASN A 148 11.88 -5.34 5.82
C ASN A 148 11.25 -4.53 4.67
N TRP A 149 11.21 -3.25 4.81
CA TRP A 149 10.62 -2.30 3.89
C TRP A 149 11.28 -2.32 2.50
N ASP A 150 12.55 -2.69 2.37
CA ASP A 150 13.26 -2.84 1.10
C ASP A 150 12.65 -3.94 0.21
N ASN A 151 11.90 -4.87 0.81
CA ASN A 151 11.17 -5.92 0.10
C ASN A 151 9.77 -5.47 -0.36
N LEU A 152 9.35 -4.25 -0.03
CA LEU A 152 8.07 -3.74 -0.46
C LEU A 152 8.13 -3.34 -1.94
N TYR A 153 7.11 -3.74 -2.69
CA TYR A 153 7.00 -3.55 -4.14
C TYR A 153 7.35 -2.13 -4.65
N LEU A 154 6.93 -1.09 -3.94
CA LEU A 154 7.19 0.28 -4.37
C LEU A 154 8.51 0.85 -3.88
N TRP A 155 9.20 0.17 -2.98
CA TRP A 155 10.40 0.71 -2.37
C TRP A 155 11.61 0.60 -3.29
N ALA A 156 11.86 -0.58 -3.87
CA ALA A 156 12.98 -0.77 -4.77
C ALA A 156 12.92 0.20 -5.96
N PRO A 157 11.80 0.29 -6.72
CA PRO A 157 11.66 1.27 -7.79
C PRO A 157 11.82 2.73 -7.33
N GLN A 158 11.24 3.08 -6.18
CA GLN A 158 11.34 4.44 -5.66
C GLN A 158 12.76 4.78 -5.21
N SER A 159 13.45 3.84 -4.60
CA SER A 159 14.84 4.00 -4.17
C SER A 159 15.77 4.16 -5.38
N GLN A 160 15.59 3.34 -6.39
CA GLN A 160 16.32 3.43 -7.65
C GLN A 160 16.09 4.77 -8.34
N TYR A 161 14.83 5.18 -8.47
CA TYR A 161 14.45 6.46 -9.04
C TYR A 161 15.10 7.64 -8.31
N ASN A 162 15.00 7.67 -6.98
CA ASN A 162 15.60 8.73 -6.17
C ASN A 162 17.14 8.74 -6.28
N SER A 163 17.77 7.57 -6.27
CA SER A 163 19.22 7.45 -6.44
C SER A 163 19.69 7.93 -7.81
N LEU A 164 18.91 7.62 -8.86
CA LEU A 164 19.19 8.08 -10.21
C LEU A 164 19.06 9.61 -10.32
N GLU A 165 18.00 10.20 -9.76
CA GLU A 165 17.83 11.66 -9.68
C GLU A 165 18.99 12.34 -8.96
N GLU A 166 19.36 11.82 -7.77
CA GLU A 166 20.42 12.37 -6.94
C GLU A 166 21.78 12.30 -7.65
N LYS A 167 22.12 11.17 -8.25
CA LYS A 167 23.37 10.99 -9.01
C LYS A 167 23.41 11.91 -10.24
N THR A 168 22.31 11.97 -10.98
CA THR A 168 22.23 12.80 -12.19
C THR A 168 22.38 14.27 -11.84
N TYR A 169 21.64 14.76 -10.84
CA TYR A 169 21.78 16.14 -10.40
C TYR A 169 23.14 16.42 -9.75
N GLY A 170 23.69 15.48 -8.99
CA GLY A 170 25.01 15.60 -8.37
C GLY A 170 26.14 15.72 -9.40
N THR A 171 25.99 15.07 -10.57
CA THR A 171 26.99 15.07 -11.65
C THR A 171 26.91 16.35 -12.49
N TYR A 172 25.71 16.78 -12.86
CA TYR A 172 25.52 17.86 -13.83
C TYR A 172 25.06 19.18 -13.20
N GLY A 173 24.59 19.16 -11.95
CA GLY A 173 24.06 20.35 -11.28
C GLY A 173 22.91 20.98 -12.06
N ASP A 174 22.89 22.30 -12.10
CA ASP A 174 21.88 23.07 -12.82
C ASP A 174 21.97 22.97 -14.35
N ASP A 175 23.10 22.54 -14.90
CA ASP A 175 23.28 22.38 -16.35
C ASP A 175 22.39 21.28 -16.93
N ILE A 176 21.93 20.33 -16.09
CA ILE A 176 21.04 19.25 -16.51
C ILE A 176 19.71 19.76 -17.06
N PHE A 177 19.24 20.94 -16.61
CA PHE A 177 17.94 21.49 -17.05
C PHE A 177 17.95 21.97 -18.50
N ASP A 178 19.11 22.16 -19.10
CA ASP A 178 19.26 22.53 -20.50
C ASP A 178 19.58 21.33 -21.40
N LYS A 179 19.63 20.12 -20.83
CA LYS A 179 19.94 18.88 -21.55
C LYS A 179 18.72 18.03 -21.84
N GLU A 180 18.87 17.14 -22.83
CA GLU A 180 17.92 16.06 -23.10
C GLU A 180 18.39 14.80 -22.38
N ILE A 181 17.51 14.14 -21.63
CA ILE A 181 17.87 12.97 -20.81
C ILE A 181 17.22 11.72 -21.40
N TYR A 182 18.05 10.76 -21.73
CA TYR A 182 17.67 9.46 -22.26
C TYR A 182 18.07 8.37 -21.28
N ILE A 183 17.26 7.32 -21.23
CA ILE A 183 17.53 6.14 -20.42
C ILE A 183 17.46 4.90 -21.31
N ILE A 184 18.49 4.07 -21.26
CA ILE A 184 18.60 2.84 -22.04
C ILE A 184 18.39 1.65 -21.12
N GLY A 185 17.48 0.75 -21.46
CA GLY A 185 17.26 -0.51 -20.77
C GLY A 185 15.80 -0.95 -20.86
N LYS A 186 15.60 -2.27 -20.93
CA LYS A 186 14.26 -2.86 -20.99
C LYS A 186 13.67 -3.17 -19.62
N ASP A 187 14.53 -3.29 -18.60
CA ASP A 187 14.15 -3.75 -17.27
C ASP A 187 13.97 -2.60 -16.27
N PHE A 188 13.77 -1.40 -16.80
CA PHE A 188 13.51 -0.23 -15.96
C PHE A 188 12.15 -0.33 -15.30
N GLU A 189 12.14 -0.37 -13.98
CA GLU A 189 10.92 -0.24 -13.18
C GLU A 189 10.41 1.21 -13.12
N ILE A 190 11.18 2.16 -13.66
CA ILE A 190 10.77 3.55 -13.84
C ILE A 190 9.83 3.62 -15.03
N SER A 191 8.55 3.88 -14.77
CA SER A 191 7.55 3.96 -15.80
C SER A 191 7.50 5.34 -16.48
N ASP A 192 6.91 5.41 -17.68
CA ASP A 192 6.58 6.67 -18.36
C ASP A 192 5.85 7.67 -17.46
N PHE A 193 5.10 7.18 -16.48
CA PHE A 193 4.39 8.01 -15.50
C PHE A 193 5.35 8.85 -14.65
N ASN A 194 6.52 8.31 -14.30
CA ASN A 194 7.52 9.01 -13.49
C ASN A 194 8.44 9.89 -14.34
N ALA A 195 8.50 9.66 -15.65
CA ALA A 195 9.38 10.40 -16.56
C ALA A 195 9.13 11.92 -16.55
N GLU A 196 7.89 12.34 -16.35
CA GLU A 196 7.53 13.77 -16.29
C GLU A 196 7.88 14.45 -14.97
N THR A 197 8.16 13.67 -13.93
CA THR A 197 8.50 14.17 -12.59
C THR A 197 9.98 14.13 -12.29
N PHE A 198 10.79 13.50 -13.18
CA PHE A 198 12.23 13.37 -13.03
C PHE A 198 12.91 14.73 -12.86
N LEU A 199 13.76 14.85 -11.86
CA LEU A 199 14.47 16.09 -11.45
C LEU A 199 13.57 17.24 -10.98
N LYS A 200 12.27 17.04 -10.86
CA LYS A 200 11.32 18.10 -10.46
C LYS A 200 11.61 18.64 -9.05
N VAL A 201 12.12 17.81 -8.16
CA VAL A 201 12.51 18.20 -6.79
C VAL A 201 13.65 19.22 -6.80
N TYR A 202 14.56 19.11 -7.76
CA TYR A 202 15.72 19.99 -7.92
C TYR A 202 15.42 21.24 -8.76
N ALA A 203 14.32 21.26 -9.48
CA ALA A 203 13.95 22.32 -10.42
C ALA A 203 13.40 23.59 -9.79
N LYS A 204 13.82 23.95 -8.57
CA LYS A 204 13.31 25.12 -7.84
C LYS A 204 13.42 26.42 -8.67
N GLY A 205 12.27 26.93 -9.11
CA GLY A 205 12.21 28.17 -9.89
C GLY A 205 12.57 28.06 -11.37
N LYS A 206 12.86 26.86 -11.86
CA LYS A 206 13.10 26.62 -13.28
C LYS A 206 11.77 26.55 -14.05
N THR A 207 11.72 27.17 -15.20
CA THR A 207 10.52 27.15 -16.08
C THR A 207 10.44 25.92 -16.98
N LYS A 208 11.58 25.24 -17.17
CA LYS A 208 11.69 24.02 -17.98
C LYS A 208 12.37 22.93 -17.15
N VAL A 209 11.75 21.77 -17.11
CA VAL A 209 12.30 20.55 -16.49
C VAL A 209 12.45 19.55 -17.62
N PRO A 210 13.63 18.94 -17.81
CA PRO A 210 13.81 17.93 -18.83
C PRO A 210 12.95 16.71 -18.52
N LYS A 211 12.37 16.14 -19.58
CA LYS A 211 11.60 14.90 -19.47
C LYS A 211 12.52 13.73 -19.76
N LEU A 212 12.46 12.71 -18.92
CA LEU A 212 13.16 11.45 -19.14
C LEU A 212 12.56 10.73 -20.36
N GLN A 213 13.37 10.35 -21.32
CA GLN A 213 12.98 9.64 -22.52
C GLN A 213 13.53 8.20 -22.49
N PHE A 214 12.64 7.23 -22.76
CA PHE A 214 13.03 5.81 -22.79
C PHE A 214 13.40 5.41 -24.20
N ILE A 215 14.53 4.74 -24.36
CA ILE A 215 15.01 4.20 -25.62
C ILE A 215 15.48 2.74 -25.43
N ASP A 216 15.28 1.91 -26.44
CA ASP A 216 15.67 0.50 -26.38
C ASP A 216 17.17 0.30 -26.57
N SER A 217 17.82 1.18 -27.34
CA SER A 217 19.27 1.17 -27.51
C SER A 217 19.79 2.56 -27.95
N ASP A 218 21.09 2.78 -27.83
CA ASP A 218 21.77 3.98 -28.33
C ASP A 218 21.64 4.13 -29.86
N MET A 219 21.41 3.02 -30.59
CA MET A 219 21.16 3.04 -32.04
C MET A 219 19.85 3.69 -32.42
N ASP A 220 18.92 3.86 -31.49
CA ASP A 220 17.66 4.57 -31.70
C ASP A 220 17.85 6.10 -31.76
N LEU A 221 19.00 6.59 -31.30
CA LEU A 221 19.39 7.99 -31.40
C LEU A 221 20.03 8.25 -32.79
N LYS A 222 19.44 9.21 -33.51
CA LYS A 222 19.97 9.58 -34.85
C LYS A 222 21.37 10.18 -34.81
N GLU A 223 21.67 10.91 -33.76
CA GLU A 223 22.96 11.56 -33.54
C GLU A 223 23.13 11.83 -32.04
N ILE A 224 24.27 11.46 -31.48
CA ILE A 224 24.60 11.77 -30.08
C ILE A 224 25.28 13.13 -30.05
N THR A 225 24.74 14.06 -29.29
CA THR A 225 25.28 15.42 -29.18
C THR A 225 25.70 15.70 -27.73
N ASP A 226 26.55 16.72 -27.54
CA ASP A 226 27.00 17.16 -26.20
C ASP A 226 25.82 17.67 -25.30
N ASN A 227 24.66 17.88 -25.92
CA ASN A 227 23.43 18.30 -25.19
C ASN A 227 22.61 17.13 -24.67
N MET A 228 23.03 15.90 -24.89
CA MET A 228 22.35 14.68 -24.44
C MET A 228 23.04 14.10 -23.23
N VAL A 229 22.24 13.59 -22.29
CA VAL A 229 22.68 12.74 -21.18
C VAL A 229 22.04 11.38 -21.37
N ILE A 230 22.85 10.35 -21.47
CA ILE A 230 22.39 8.99 -21.65
C ILE A 230 22.69 8.24 -20.36
N LEU A 231 21.63 7.75 -19.72
CA LEU A 231 21.68 6.95 -18.51
C LEU A 231 21.58 5.48 -18.91
N CYS A 232 22.57 4.70 -18.54
CA CYS A 232 22.61 3.26 -18.80
C CYS A 232 22.51 2.51 -17.48
N GLU A 233 21.79 1.38 -17.48
CA GLU A 233 21.82 0.46 -16.35
C GLU A 233 23.22 -0.15 -16.22
N ASP A 234 23.77 -0.18 -15.02
CA ASP A 234 25.02 -0.87 -14.74
C ASP A 234 24.77 -2.40 -14.82
N PRO A 235 25.71 -3.19 -15.37
CA PRO A 235 25.63 -4.64 -15.35
C PRO A 235 25.60 -5.24 -13.94
N GLU A 236 25.94 -4.48 -12.90
CA GLU A 236 25.64 -4.85 -11.51
C GLU A 236 24.17 -4.49 -11.19
N PRO A 237 23.34 -5.46 -10.79
CA PRO A 237 21.92 -5.24 -10.59
C PRO A 237 21.68 -4.10 -9.57
N ASN A 238 20.85 -3.14 -9.96
CA ASN A 238 20.43 -1.98 -9.19
C ASN A 238 21.43 -0.81 -9.05
N VAL A 239 22.48 -0.75 -9.86
CA VAL A 239 23.39 0.40 -9.91
C VAL A 239 23.28 1.06 -11.29
N TYR A 240 22.93 2.35 -11.32
CA TYR A 240 22.88 3.16 -12.53
C TYR A 240 24.09 4.10 -12.58
N ASN A 241 24.78 4.15 -13.70
CA ASN A 241 25.86 5.08 -14.00
C ASN A 241 25.41 6.23 -14.89
#